data_7097d0e308802e548645d55cff12818d
#
_entry.id   7097d0e308802e548645d55cff12818d
#
_cell.length_a   1.000
_cell.length_b   1.000
_cell.length_c   1.000
_cell.angle_alpha   90.00
_cell.angle_beta   90.00
_cell.angle_gamma   90.00
#
_symmetry.space_group_name_H-M   'P 1'
#
loop_
_entity.id
_entity.type
_entity.pdbx_description
1 polymer ?
#
loop_
_entity_poly.entity_id
_entity_poly.type
_entity_poly.pdbx_seq_one_letter_code
_entity_poly.pdbx_strand_id
1 'polypeptide(L)'
;MNFHGQGHGNRSRVIRCLVQAARDALEERANRNHGVKVGGVHNLKGAKTENRRGLIEQPDGVKDRDIHGEYTVGHDDPCRSVFDPASAAEENLKIAGSEGVLESECVRHTTSKLQCMSDPLSGLLAALDLTDTGARTSEDIFTGPSQWQPLGRVFGGQVLAQSITAAIRTVADDRFIHSTHGYFLRPGDSDKPITFSVDRIHDGRSFSTRRTQAYQNGLPILSLIASFQVDDEGLEHQVSMPLDIPDPESLPSAADTLAGIDHPVARNWATQRAFDMRHVTSPVYFSVEGAHVPHQALWFRAIGSMPDDPNLHRAALAYASDYSILEPILRAHGIAWGTPGLKAASLDHAMWWHRYSRVDEWLLYVQESPTAKGGRGLTLGQIFNRQGELVASVAQEGMVRVPSA
;
A
#
# COMPACT_ATOMS: atom_id res chain seq x y z
N MET A 1 51.58 5.94 21.33
CA MET A 1 50.71 5.29 22.34
C MET A 1 49.42 4.91 21.65
N ASN A 2 49.20 3.61 21.57
CA ASN A 2 48.08 2.99 20.85
C ASN A 2 46.75 3.18 21.58
N PHE A 3 45.70 3.62 20.87
CA PHE A 3 44.31 3.33 21.23
C PHE A 3 43.58 2.85 19.97
N HIS A 4 43.63 1.55 19.76
CA HIS A 4 42.73 0.84 18.90
C HIS A 4 42.00 -0.22 19.72
N GLY A 5 40.64 -0.29 19.63
CA GLY A 5 39.89 -1.48 19.99
C GLY A 5 38.96 -1.37 21.20
N GLN A 6 37.79 -0.77 21.04
CA GLN A 6 36.57 -1.10 21.86
C GLN A 6 35.26 -0.67 21.15
N GLY A 7 35.00 -1.14 19.94
CA GLY A 7 33.76 -0.80 19.21
C GLY A 7 32.90 -2.00 18.77
N HIS A 8 33.46 -3.20 18.74
CA HIS A 8 32.77 -4.36 18.13
C HIS A 8 32.09 -5.31 19.13
N GLY A 9 32.35 -5.19 20.43
CA GLY A 9 31.77 -6.08 21.46
C GLY A 9 30.32 -5.78 21.81
N ASN A 10 29.88 -4.55 21.67
CA ASN A 10 28.57 -4.12 22.19
C ASN A 10 27.42 -4.42 21.21
N ARG A 11 27.64 -4.35 19.91
CA ARG A 11 26.60 -4.67 18.90
C ARG A 11 26.20 -6.15 18.92
N SER A 12 27.14 -7.06 19.08
CA SER A 12 26.87 -8.50 19.18
C SER A 12 26.12 -8.90 20.46
N ARG A 13 26.21 -8.11 21.52
CA ARG A 13 25.53 -8.37 22.79
C ARG A 13 24.06 -7.95 22.74
N VAL A 14 23.77 -6.80 22.12
CA VAL A 14 22.39 -6.29 21.94
C VAL A 14 21.58 -7.21 21.04
N ILE A 15 22.16 -7.67 19.92
CA ILE A 15 21.48 -8.59 18.99
C ILE A 15 21.18 -9.94 19.68
N ARG A 16 22.08 -10.45 20.52
CA ARG A 16 21.85 -11.68 21.30
C ARG A 16 20.72 -11.51 22.32
N CYS A 17 20.62 -10.37 23.00
CA CYS A 17 19.52 -10.09 23.93
C CYS A 17 18.16 -10.01 23.21
N LEU A 18 18.09 -9.39 22.02
CA LEU A 18 16.84 -9.28 21.26
C LEU A 18 16.37 -10.65 20.74
N VAL A 19 17.30 -11.49 20.27
CA VAL A 19 16.99 -12.84 19.82
C VAL A 19 16.55 -13.74 20.99
N GLN A 20 17.16 -13.56 22.17
CA GLN A 20 16.77 -14.31 23.36
C GLN A 20 15.39 -13.87 23.87
N ALA A 21 15.11 -12.57 23.95
CA ALA A 21 13.80 -12.05 24.35
C ALA A 21 12.66 -12.50 23.40
N ALA A 22 12.93 -12.57 22.10
CA ALA A 22 11.97 -13.09 21.11
C ALA A 22 11.71 -14.59 21.31
N ARG A 23 12.74 -15.38 21.63
CA ARG A 23 12.59 -16.81 21.95
C ARG A 23 11.78 -17.03 23.24
N ASP A 24 12.09 -16.29 24.28
CA ASP A 24 11.41 -16.41 25.57
C ASP A 24 9.91 -16.04 25.46
N ALA A 25 9.58 -15.02 24.64
CA ALA A 25 8.20 -14.65 24.34
C ALA A 25 7.45 -15.72 23.53
N LEU A 26 8.12 -16.42 22.63
CA LEU A 26 7.54 -17.52 21.85
C LEU A 26 7.30 -18.77 22.72
N GLU A 27 8.22 -19.09 23.62
CA GLU A 27 8.07 -20.21 24.57
C GLU A 27 6.96 -19.92 25.60
N GLU A 28 6.83 -18.69 26.07
CA GLU A 28 5.74 -18.29 26.97
C GLU A 28 4.37 -18.35 26.29
N ARG A 29 4.30 -18.06 25.00
CA ARG A 29 3.09 -18.18 24.18
C ARG A 29 2.72 -19.65 23.90
N ALA A 30 3.73 -20.50 23.67
CA ALA A 30 3.53 -21.95 23.49
C ALA A 30 3.03 -22.61 24.77
N ASN A 31 3.57 -22.23 25.93
CA ASN A 31 3.15 -22.74 27.22
C ASN A 31 1.74 -22.29 27.64
N ARG A 32 1.28 -21.12 27.24
CA ARG A 32 -0.11 -20.67 27.48
C ARG A 32 -1.14 -21.46 26.68
N ASN A 33 -0.79 -21.98 25.50
CA ASN A 33 -1.69 -22.78 24.67
C ASN A 33 -1.81 -24.25 25.11
N HIS A 34 -0.95 -24.76 25.99
CA HIS A 34 -1.03 -26.13 26.54
C HIS A 34 -1.79 -26.24 27.86
N GLY A 35 -2.35 -25.16 28.38
CA GLY A 35 -3.06 -25.11 29.66
C GLY A 35 -4.56 -25.39 29.64
N VAL A 36 -5.17 -25.73 28.50
CA VAL A 36 -6.60 -26.07 28.44
C VAL A 36 -6.80 -27.56 28.66
N LYS A 37 -7.02 -27.95 29.91
CA LYS A 37 -7.51 -29.27 30.27
C LYS A 37 -8.96 -29.41 29.84
N VAL A 38 -9.21 -30.32 28.89
CA VAL A 38 -10.55 -30.79 28.55
C VAL A 38 -11.00 -31.72 29.66
N GLY A 39 -11.94 -31.26 30.48
CA GLY A 39 -12.60 -32.04 31.52
C GLY A 39 -13.85 -32.75 30.99
N GLY A 40 -13.94 -34.06 31.27
CA GLY A 40 -15.21 -34.73 31.50
C GLY A 40 -15.99 -35.24 30.29
N VAL A 41 -15.70 -36.43 29.83
CA VAL A 41 -16.61 -37.25 29.02
C VAL A 41 -17.62 -37.90 29.95
N HIS A 42 -18.89 -37.49 29.91
CA HIS A 42 -20.01 -38.26 30.46
C HIS A 42 -20.69 -39.08 29.35
N ASN A 43 -20.65 -40.38 29.57
CA ASN A 43 -21.33 -41.43 28.83
C ASN A 43 -22.85 -41.26 28.88
N LEU A 44 -23.52 -41.15 27.74
CA LEU A 44 -24.94 -41.46 27.59
C LEU A 44 -25.12 -42.45 26.44
N LYS A 45 -25.43 -43.69 26.79
CA LYS A 45 -25.90 -44.75 25.89
C LYS A 45 -27.37 -44.48 25.55
N GLY A 46 -27.72 -44.65 24.27
CA GLY A 46 -29.01 -45.18 23.85
C GLY A 46 -30.05 -44.21 23.35
N ALA A 47 -30.18 -44.00 22.04
CA ALA A 47 -31.48 -43.85 21.39
C ALA A 47 -31.38 -44.29 19.92
N LYS A 48 -32.40 -45.02 19.52
CA LYS A 48 -32.51 -45.81 18.27
C LYS A 48 -32.69 -44.90 17.03
N THR A 49 -32.15 -45.40 15.96
CA THR A 49 -32.40 -45.01 14.55
C THR A 49 -33.87 -45.15 14.18
N GLU A 50 -34.48 -44.14 13.60
CA GLU A 50 -35.62 -44.27 12.69
C GLU A 50 -35.35 -43.51 11.38
N ASN A 51 -35.41 -44.34 10.34
CA ASN A 51 -35.19 -44.02 8.94
C ASN A 51 -36.51 -43.44 8.36
N ARG A 52 -36.52 -42.20 7.89
CA ARG A 52 -37.58 -41.73 6.98
C ARG A 52 -36.99 -41.17 5.70
N ARG A 53 -37.08 -42.00 4.65
CA ARG A 53 -36.95 -41.60 3.26
C ARG A 53 -38.15 -40.71 2.91
N GLY A 54 -37.88 -39.45 2.48
CA GLY A 54 -38.85 -38.62 1.79
C GLY A 54 -38.37 -38.41 0.36
N LEU A 55 -39.07 -39.00 -0.58
CA LEU A 55 -38.93 -38.75 -2.02
C LEU A 55 -39.38 -37.28 -2.28
N ILE A 56 -38.60 -36.53 -3.05
CA ILE A 56 -39.07 -35.34 -3.76
C ILE A 56 -38.87 -35.61 -5.24
N GLU A 57 -40.00 -35.63 -5.95
CA GLU A 57 -40.09 -35.81 -7.40
C GLU A 57 -39.46 -34.59 -8.12
N GLN A 58 -38.75 -34.92 -9.23
CA GLN A 58 -38.34 -33.95 -10.24
C GLN A 58 -39.39 -33.84 -11.32
N PRO A 59 -39.67 -32.65 -11.86
CA PRO A 59 -40.44 -32.54 -13.11
C PRO A 59 -39.50 -32.65 -14.33
N ASP A 60 -39.97 -33.47 -15.25
CA ASP A 60 -39.36 -33.76 -16.56
C ASP A 60 -39.29 -32.56 -17.49
N GLY A 61 -38.27 -32.51 -18.28
CA GLY A 61 -38.32 -32.14 -19.68
C GLY A 61 -37.78 -30.79 -20.08
N VAL A 62 -36.45 -30.68 -20.39
CA VAL A 62 -35.96 -29.85 -21.51
C VAL A 62 -34.90 -30.63 -22.25
N LYS A 63 -35.10 -30.73 -23.57
CA LYS A 63 -34.31 -31.49 -24.52
C LYS A 63 -32.94 -30.86 -24.79
N ASP A 64 -31.93 -31.70 -24.87
CA ASP A 64 -30.60 -31.43 -25.46
C ASP A 64 -30.72 -30.76 -26.84
N ARG A 65 -29.96 -29.70 -27.03
CA ARG A 65 -29.51 -29.23 -28.35
C ARG A 65 -28.01 -29.14 -28.32
N ASP A 66 -27.40 -30.04 -29.07
CA ASP A 66 -26.01 -30.01 -29.48
C ASP A 66 -25.64 -28.70 -30.15
N ILE A 67 -24.62 -28.02 -29.62
CA ILE A 67 -23.89 -26.99 -30.36
C ILE A 67 -22.40 -27.37 -30.26
N HIS A 68 -21.92 -28.15 -31.25
CA HIS A 68 -20.53 -28.21 -31.59
C HIS A 68 -20.15 -26.92 -32.30
N GLY A 69 -19.37 -26.06 -31.65
CA GLY A 69 -18.69 -24.95 -32.24
C GLY A 69 -17.19 -25.10 -31.97
N GLU A 70 -16.46 -25.55 -32.98
CA GLU A 70 -14.99 -25.52 -32.98
C GLU A 70 -14.53 -24.05 -32.97
N TYR A 71 -13.88 -23.63 -31.89
CA TYR A 71 -13.10 -22.38 -31.86
C TYR A 71 -11.64 -22.71 -32.13
N THR A 72 -11.21 -22.44 -33.36
CA THR A 72 -9.78 -22.34 -33.68
C THR A 72 -9.21 -21.10 -32.97
N VAL A 73 -8.27 -21.33 -32.06
CA VAL A 73 -7.49 -20.27 -31.42
C VAL A 73 -6.41 -19.82 -32.39
N GLY A 74 -6.62 -18.65 -32.99
CA GLY A 74 -5.57 -17.93 -33.71
C GLY A 74 -4.52 -17.43 -32.71
N HIS A 75 -3.30 -17.89 -32.85
CA HIS A 75 -2.12 -17.35 -32.21
C HIS A 75 -1.71 -16.04 -32.94
N ASP A 76 -2.12 -14.91 -32.42
CA ASP A 76 -1.45 -13.64 -32.69
C ASP A 76 -1.19 -12.95 -31.34
N ASP A 77 0.04 -13.06 -30.88
CA ASP A 77 0.56 -12.42 -29.68
C ASP A 77 1.24 -11.09 -30.09
N PRO A 78 0.67 -9.90 -29.78
CA PRO A 78 1.24 -8.61 -30.16
C PRO A 78 2.34 -8.09 -29.22
N CYS A 79 2.99 -8.92 -28.43
CA CYS A 79 4.03 -8.51 -27.46
C CYS A 79 5.45 -8.95 -27.82
N ARG A 80 5.75 -9.15 -29.11
CA ARG A 80 7.13 -9.44 -29.54
C ARG A 80 7.58 -8.48 -30.63
N SER A 81 7.86 -7.25 -30.25
CA SER A 81 8.83 -6.35 -30.93
C SER A 81 8.82 -5.01 -30.20
N VAL A 82 9.87 -4.68 -29.56
CA VAL A 82 10.52 -3.38 -29.40
C VAL A 82 11.53 -3.51 -28.27
N PHE A 83 12.72 -3.97 -28.59
CA PHE A 83 13.99 -3.53 -27.96
C PHE A 83 15.14 -4.17 -28.73
N ASP A 84 15.50 -3.52 -29.84
CA ASP A 84 16.79 -3.70 -30.50
C ASP A 84 17.58 -2.39 -30.28
N PRO A 85 18.70 -2.40 -29.52
CA PRO A 85 19.45 -1.18 -29.24
C PRO A 85 20.40 -0.73 -30.36
N ALA A 86 20.32 -1.31 -31.57
CA ALA A 86 21.26 -1.03 -32.65
C ALA A 86 20.75 -0.05 -33.73
N SER A 87 19.52 0.47 -33.66
CA SER A 87 18.96 1.33 -34.72
C SER A 87 18.89 2.84 -34.42
N ALA A 88 19.46 3.30 -33.30
CA ALA A 88 19.40 4.72 -32.88
C ALA A 88 20.62 5.58 -33.28
N ALA A 89 21.45 5.15 -34.24
CA ALA A 89 22.70 5.83 -34.58
C ALA A 89 22.81 6.42 -35.99
N GLU A 90 21.79 6.40 -36.84
CA GLU A 90 21.95 6.85 -38.24
C GLU A 90 20.93 7.89 -38.79
N GLU A 91 20.20 8.64 -37.93
CA GLU A 91 19.31 9.72 -38.42
C GLU A 91 19.62 11.12 -37.88
N ASN A 92 20.89 11.47 -37.72
CA ASN A 92 21.32 12.84 -37.41
C ASN A 92 22.32 13.36 -38.43
N LEU A 93 21.93 13.48 -39.68
CA LEU A 93 22.63 14.39 -40.62
C LEU A 93 21.77 14.67 -41.87
N LYS A 94 20.91 15.68 -41.80
CA LYS A 94 20.47 16.55 -42.92
C LYS A 94 19.22 17.32 -42.49
N ILE A 95 19.37 18.51 -42.04
CA ILE A 95 18.54 19.69 -42.38
C ILE A 95 19.31 20.91 -41.81
N ALA A 96 20.12 21.50 -42.67
CA ALA A 96 20.57 22.86 -42.51
C ALA A 96 19.64 23.71 -43.46
N GLY A 97 18.97 24.71 -42.88
CA GLY A 97 18.32 25.74 -43.64
C GLY A 97 16.82 25.88 -43.43
N SER A 98 16.42 26.52 -42.34
CA SER A 98 15.27 27.47 -42.25
C SER A 98 15.20 27.98 -40.82
N GLU A 99 15.86 29.10 -40.57
CA GLU A 99 15.70 29.89 -39.37
C GLU A 99 14.33 30.55 -39.37
N GLY A 100 13.52 30.39 -38.34
CA GLY A 100 12.45 31.34 -38.06
C GLY A 100 11.14 30.86 -37.44
N VAL A 101 10.87 29.55 -37.26
CA VAL A 101 9.54 29.10 -36.77
C VAL A 101 9.60 28.03 -35.65
N LEU A 102 10.78 27.58 -35.23
CA LEU A 102 10.90 26.47 -34.26
C LEU A 102 11.05 26.88 -32.76
N GLU A 103 11.12 28.19 -32.45
CA GLU A 103 11.27 28.60 -31.05
C GLU A 103 9.98 28.55 -30.22
N SER A 104 8.79 28.62 -30.84
CA SER A 104 7.53 28.67 -30.09
C SER A 104 6.99 27.28 -29.65
N GLU A 105 7.34 26.21 -30.33
CA GLU A 105 6.88 24.85 -29.97
C GLU A 105 7.85 24.15 -29.02
N CYS A 106 9.15 24.42 -29.12
CA CYS A 106 10.14 23.86 -28.20
C CYS A 106 9.99 24.45 -26.77
N VAL A 107 9.59 25.73 -26.65
CA VAL A 107 9.34 26.39 -25.37
C VAL A 107 8.08 25.82 -24.68
N ARG A 108 7.04 25.42 -25.40
CA ARG A 108 5.83 24.82 -24.80
C ARG A 108 6.05 23.39 -24.29
N HIS A 109 6.91 22.61 -24.92
CA HIS A 109 7.24 21.27 -24.42
C HIS A 109 8.20 21.30 -23.23
N THR A 110 9.10 22.30 -23.17
CA THR A 110 10.05 22.45 -22.05
C THR A 110 9.36 23.02 -20.79
N THR A 111 8.41 23.94 -20.95
CA THR A 111 7.62 24.46 -19.81
C THR A 111 6.70 23.40 -19.20
N SER A 112 6.13 22.49 -19.99
CA SER A 112 5.32 21.37 -19.48
C SER A 112 6.16 20.35 -18.69
N LYS A 113 7.42 20.13 -19.05
CA LYS A 113 8.34 19.25 -18.28
C LYS A 113 8.95 19.93 -17.05
N LEU A 114 9.09 21.24 -17.05
CA LEU A 114 9.56 22.01 -15.88
C LEU A 114 8.49 22.15 -14.80
N GLN A 115 7.22 21.95 -15.11
CA GLN A 115 6.12 21.93 -14.15
C GLN A 115 6.11 20.65 -13.28
N CYS A 116 6.98 19.67 -13.58
CA CYS A 116 7.20 18.44 -12.79
C CYS A 116 8.18 18.60 -11.61
N MET A 117 8.68 19.79 -11.33
CA MET A 117 9.51 20.08 -10.14
C MET A 117 8.72 20.87 -9.07
N SER A 118 7.40 20.61 -8.95
CA SER A 118 6.65 21.08 -7.78
C SER A 118 7.18 20.34 -6.55
N ASP A 119 7.26 21.05 -5.43
CA ASP A 119 7.50 20.46 -4.11
C ASP A 119 6.64 19.20 -3.91
N PRO A 120 7.22 18.04 -3.53
CA PRO A 120 6.48 16.78 -3.45
C PRO A 120 5.27 16.83 -2.50
N LEU A 121 5.33 17.62 -1.43
CA LEU A 121 4.19 17.83 -0.53
C LEU A 121 3.06 18.58 -1.24
N SER A 122 3.37 19.63 -1.99
CA SER A 122 2.38 20.35 -2.80
C SER A 122 1.74 19.43 -3.85
N GLY A 123 2.53 18.49 -4.41
CA GLY A 123 2.03 17.45 -5.31
C GLY A 123 1.06 16.48 -4.64
N LEU A 124 1.31 16.07 -3.39
CA LEU A 124 0.40 15.27 -2.59
C LEU A 124 -0.90 16.02 -2.30
N LEU A 125 -0.80 17.27 -1.83
CA LEU A 125 -1.96 18.09 -1.51
C LEU A 125 -2.84 18.32 -2.73
N ALA A 126 -2.24 18.61 -3.89
CA ALA A 126 -2.97 18.76 -5.15
C ALA A 126 -3.64 17.45 -5.61
N ALA A 127 -3.00 16.30 -5.37
CA ALA A 127 -3.60 15.00 -5.69
C ALA A 127 -4.83 14.71 -4.80
N LEU A 128 -4.81 15.12 -3.53
CA LEU A 128 -5.92 14.93 -2.59
C LEU A 128 -7.02 15.99 -2.73
N ASP A 129 -6.76 17.10 -3.43
CA ASP A 129 -7.78 18.11 -3.71
C ASP A 129 -8.61 17.71 -4.94
N LEU A 130 -9.60 16.84 -4.70
CA LEU A 130 -10.49 16.35 -5.75
C LEU A 130 -11.47 17.43 -6.22
N THR A 131 -11.82 17.42 -7.49
CA THR A 131 -12.86 18.26 -8.06
C THR A 131 -14.20 17.54 -8.01
N ASP A 132 -15.21 18.15 -7.39
CA ASP A 132 -16.60 17.73 -7.51
C ASP A 132 -17.08 18.05 -8.94
N THR A 133 -17.55 17.05 -9.66
CA THR A 133 -18.02 17.27 -11.04
C THR A 133 -19.39 17.91 -11.13
N GLY A 134 -20.13 17.99 -10.02
CA GLY A 134 -21.53 18.42 -9.98
C GLY A 134 -22.49 17.49 -10.74
N ALA A 135 -22.04 16.31 -11.13
CA ALA A 135 -22.87 15.32 -11.82
C ALA A 135 -23.99 14.83 -10.90
N ARG A 136 -25.22 14.90 -11.39
CA ARG A 136 -26.41 14.49 -10.64
C ARG A 136 -26.78 13.05 -11.02
N THR A 137 -26.24 12.09 -10.29
CA THR A 137 -26.56 10.67 -10.38
C THR A 137 -27.04 10.16 -9.02
N SER A 138 -27.24 8.85 -8.88
CA SER A 138 -27.46 8.22 -7.56
C SER A 138 -26.18 8.17 -6.72
N GLU A 139 -25.03 8.50 -7.31
CA GLU A 139 -23.70 8.51 -6.68
C GLU A 139 -23.11 9.92 -6.77
N ASP A 140 -22.26 10.27 -5.80
CA ASP A 140 -21.45 11.49 -5.87
C ASP A 140 -20.22 11.23 -6.73
N ILE A 141 -19.89 12.13 -7.66
CA ILE A 141 -18.82 11.94 -8.64
C ILE A 141 -17.73 13.00 -8.48
N PHE A 142 -16.51 12.54 -8.24
CA PHE A 142 -15.32 13.37 -8.13
C PHE A 142 -14.29 13.00 -9.20
N THR A 143 -13.39 13.94 -9.51
CA THR A 143 -12.20 13.67 -10.33
C THR A 143 -10.95 14.17 -9.62
N GLY A 144 -9.83 13.48 -9.83
CA GLY A 144 -8.54 13.88 -9.31
C GLY A 144 -7.42 13.61 -10.31
N PRO A 145 -6.31 14.39 -10.24
CA PRO A 145 -5.13 14.15 -11.07
C PRO A 145 -4.42 12.87 -10.62
N SER A 146 -3.64 12.28 -11.52
CA SER A 146 -2.63 11.29 -11.17
C SER A 146 -1.26 11.95 -11.05
N GLN A 147 -0.48 11.51 -10.07
CA GLN A 147 0.92 11.89 -9.95
C GLN A 147 1.75 11.04 -10.92
N TRP A 148 2.63 11.70 -11.65
CA TRP A 148 3.53 11.00 -12.57
C TRP A 148 4.42 9.99 -11.83
N GLN A 149 4.61 8.82 -12.45
CA GLN A 149 5.45 7.74 -11.92
C GLN A 149 6.39 7.21 -13.01
N PRO A 150 7.67 6.88 -12.68
CA PRO A 150 8.65 6.42 -13.66
C PRO A 150 8.24 5.18 -14.45
N LEU A 151 7.38 4.34 -13.88
CA LEU A 151 6.89 3.10 -14.49
C LEU A 151 5.50 3.27 -15.15
N GLY A 152 4.99 4.50 -15.26
CA GLY A 152 3.70 4.82 -15.90
C GLY A 152 2.46 4.26 -15.17
N ARG A 153 2.61 3.78 -13.93
CA ARG A 153 1.51 3.22 -13.12
C ARG A 153 1.21 4.12 -11.94
N VAL A 154 -0.06 4.38 -11.70
CA VAL A 154 -0.50 5.09 -10.50
C VAL A 154 -0.02 4.35 -9.25
N PHE A 155 0.50 5.09 -8.27
CA PHE A 155 0.85 4.55 -6.96
C PHE A 155 -0.42 4.12 -6.21
N GLY A 156 -0.41 2.92 -5.60
CA GLY A 156 -1.58 2.37 -4.92
C GLY A 156 -2.06 3.25 -3.78
N GLY A 157 -1.14 3.76 -2.96
CA GLY A 157 -1.45 4.70 -1.88
C GLY A 157 -2.12 5.98 -2.36
N GLN A 158 -1.82 6.46 -3.58
CA GLN A 158 -2.49 7.62 -4.15
C GLN A 158 -3.97 7.33 -4.43
N VAL A 159 -4.27 6.27 -5.18
CA VAL A 159 -5.67 5.97 -5.52
C VAL A 159 -6.49 5.60 -4.28
N LEU A 160 -5.86 4.94 -3.29
CA LEU A 160 -6.46 4.66 -1.99
C LEU A 160 -6.84 5.95 -1.26
N ALA A 161 -5.89 6.87 -1.08
CA ALA A 161 -6.09 8.13 -0.37
C ALA A 161 -7.11 9.05 -1.06
N GLN A 162 -7.07 9.13 -2.39
CA GLN A 162 -8.07 9.87 -3.18
C GLN A 162 -9.47 9.26 -3.03
N SER A 163 -9.61 7.94 -3.02
CA SER A 163 -10.88 7.25 -2.81
C SER A 163 -11.45 7.51 -1.40
N ILE A 164 -10.58 7.56 -0.38
CA ILE A 164 -10.92 7.93 0.99
C ILE A 164 -11.36 9.39 1.04
N THR A 165 -10.64 10.30 0.39
CA THR A 165 -11.00 11.74 0.30
C THR A 165 -12.37 11.92 -0.35
N ALA A 166 -12.65 11.20 -1.44
CA ALA A 166 -13.97 11.22 -2.08
C ALA A 166 -15.08 10.78 -1.11
N ALA A 167 -14.85 9.69 -0.37
CA ALA A 167 -15.82 9.21 0.64
C ALA A 167 -16.03 10.23 1.77
N ILE A 168 -14.95 10.84 2.30
CA ILE A 168 -14.99 11.85 3.36
C ILE A 168 -15.88 13.04 2.94
N ARG A 169 -15.78 13.50 1.70
CA ARG A 169 -16.55 14.64 1.18
C ARG A 169 -18.07 14.41 1.09
N THR A 170 -18.53 13.18 1.37
CA THR A 170 -19.95 12.81 1.31
C THR A 170 -20.59 12.52 2.66
N VAL A 171 -19.83 12.61 3.76
CA VAL A 171 -20.32 12.47 5.13
C VAL A 171 -20.44 13.82 5.81
N ALA A 172 -21.14 13.89 6.94
CA ALA A 172 -21.21 15.11 7.75
C ALA A 172 -19.86 15.40 8.44
N ASP A 173 -19.61 16.65 8.78
CA ASP A 173 -18.30 17.14 9.30
C ASP A 173 -17.95 16.55 10.68
N ASP A 174 -18.93 16.06 11.43
CA ASP A 174 -18.76 15.40 12.74
C ASP A 174 -18.37 13.92 12.62
N ARG A 175 -18.15 13.40 11.42
CA ARG A 175 -17.89 11.99 11.15
C ARG A 175 -16.50 11.78 10.62
N PHE A 176 -15.73 10.99 11.34
CA PHE A 176 -14.36 10.66 10.98
C PHE A 176 -14.23 9.22 10.51
N ILE A 177 -13.42 9.02 9.48
CA ILE A 177 -13.12 7.66 9.02
C ILE A 177 -12.43 6.90 10.15
N HIS A 178 -12.91 5.69 10.45
CA HIS A 178 -12.29 4.78 11.41
C HIS A 178 -11.82 3.47 10.76
N SER A 179 -12.37 3.08 9.60
CA SER A 179 -11.89 1.91 8.88
C SER A 179 -12.17 1.97 7.39
N THR A 180 -11.31 1.29 6.61
CA THR A 180 -11.51 1.06 5.18
C THR A 180 -10.98 -0.31 4.77
N HIS A 181 -11.64 -0.91 3.75
CA HIS A 181 -11.24 -2.15 3.11
C HIS A 181 -11.41 -2.00 1.61
N GLY A 182 -10.35 -2.25 0.85
CA GLY A 182 -10.36 -2.07 -0.59
C GLY A 182 -9.54 -3.09 -1.35
N TYR A 183 -9.94 -3.36 -2.60
CA TYR A 183 -9.23 -4.21 -3.54
C TYR A 183 -8.72 -3.40 -4.72
N PHE A 184 -7.44 -3.56 -5.05
CA PHE A 184 -6.85 -3.08 -6.28
C PHE A 184 -7.22 -4.06 -7.40
N LEU A 185 -7.93 -3.58 -8.40
CA LEU A 185 -8.51 -4.41 -9.45
C LEU A 185 -7.69 -4.41 -10.74
N ARG A 186 -7.08 -3.26 -11.07
CA ARG A 186 -6.28 -3.05 -12.28
C ARG A 186 -5.20 -2.00 -12.03
N PRO A 187 -4.06 -2.07 -12.75
CA PRO A 187 -3.08 -0.99 -12.72
C PRO A 187 -3.70 0.28 -13.32
N GLY A 188 -3.54 1.40 -12.62
CA GLY A 188 -3.88 2.73 -13.14
C GLY A 188 -2.75 3.30 -13.99
N ASP A 189 -3.10 4.17 -14.94
CA ASP A 189 -2.21 4.91 -15.83
C ASP A 189 -1.89 6.28 -15.21
N SER A 190 -0.62 6.56 -14.92
CA SER A 190 -0.21 7.81 -14.25
C SER A 190 -0.34 9.07 -15.12
N ASP A 191 -0.60 8.92 -16.42
CA ASP A 191 -0.80 10.05 -17.34
C ASP A 191 -2.29 10.45 -17.49
N LYS A 192 -3.20 9.74 -16.79
CA LYS A 192 -4.64 9.97 -16.89
C LYS A 192 -5.25 10.34 -15.54
N PRO A 193 -6.26 11.22 -15.54
CA PRO A 193 -7.02 11.52 -14.32
C PRO A 193 -7.82 10.28 -13.88
N ILE A 194 -8.22 10.30 -12.61
CA ILE A 194 -9.04 9.25 -12.00
C ILE A 194 -10.41 9.84 -11.67
N THR A 195 -11.47 9.09 -12.00
CA THR A 195 -12.84 9.41 -11.61
C THR A 195 -13.25 8.53 -10.44
N PHE A 196 -13.85 9.13 -9.42
CA PHE A 196 -14.33 8.43 -8.23
C PHE A 196 -15.85 8.53 -8.18
N SER A 197 -16.54 7.40 -8.04
CA SER A 197 -17.96 7.38 -7.70
C SER A 197 -18.13 6.94 -6.25
N VAL A 198 -18.96 7.64 -5.50
CA VAL A 198 -19.22 7.35 -4.09
C VAL A 198 -20.70 7.03 -3.90
N ASP A 199 -20.97 5.81 -3.48
CA ASP A 199 -22.30 5.33 -3.09
C ASP A 199 -22.49 5.51 -1.58
N ARG A 200 -23.58 6.19 -1.17
CA ARG A 200 -23.97 6.41 0.22
C ARG A 200 -24.75 5.18 0.72
N ILE A 201 -24.01 4.12 1.15
CA ILE A 201 -24.63 2.85 1.53
C ILE A 201 -25.49 3.01 2.79
N HIS A 202 -25.00 3.74 3.79
CA HIS A 202 -25.69 3.88 5.07
C HIS A 202 -25.35 5.21 5.74
N ASP A 203 -26.37 5.85 6.32
CA ASP A 203 -26.25 6.98 7.24
C ASP A 203 -27.11 6.69 8.48
N GLY A 204 -26.45 6.23 9.54
CA GLY A 204 -27.07 5.98 10.84
C GLY A 204 -26.80 7.12 11.83
N ARG A 205 -27.26 6.94 13.06
CA ARG A 205 -27.07 7.92 14.13
C ARG A 205 -25.57 8.12 14.46
N SER A 206 -24.83 7.03 14.64
CA SER A 206 -23.40 7.08 15.05
C SER A 206 -22.46 6.70 13.93
N PHE A 207 -22.88 5.89 12.94
CA PHE A 207 -22.04 5.38 11.87
C PHE A 207 -22.59 5.73 10.49
N SER A 208 -21.67 5.99 9.56
CA SER A 208 -21.97 6.11 8.13
C SER A 208 -21.05 5.17 7.33
N THR A 209 -21.56 4.66 6.20
CA THR A 209 -20.79 3.78 5.32
C THR A 209 -20.84 4.30 3.89
N ARG A 210 -19.70 4.31 3.23
CA ARG A 210 -19.53 4.73 1.83
C ARG A 210 -18.82 3.63 1.05
N ARG A 211 -19.26 3.39 -0.18
CA ARG A 211 -18.51 2.61 -1.17
C ARG A 211 -17.95 3.56 -2.20
N THR A 212 -16.65 3.53 -2.41
CA THR A 212 -15.99 4.30 -3.46
C THR A 212 -15.43 3.35 -4.52
N GLN A 213 -15.66 3.69 -5.79
CA GLN A 213 -15.00 3.04 -6.92
C GLN A 213 -14.18 4.08 -7.68
N ALA A 214 -12.90 3.78 -7.92
CA ALA A 214 -12.01 4.59 -8.73
C ALA A 214 -11.93 4.02 -10.14
N TYR A 215 -12.09 4.88 -11.16
CA TYR A 215 -12.15 4.49 -12.55
C TYR A 215 -11.13 5.22 -13.40
N GLN A 216 -10.60 4.50 -14.38
CA GLN A 216 -9.92 5.09 -15.53
C GLN A 216 -10.43 4.40 -16.81
N ASN A 217 -10.66 5.19 -17.88
CA ASN A 217 -11.19 4.70 -19.15
C ASN A 217 -12.48 3.84 -18.99
N GLY A 218 -13.34 4.18 -18.04
CA GLY A 218 -14.58 3.44 -17.76
C GLY A 218 -14.39 2.10 -17.03
N LEU A 219 -13.16 1.71 -16.68
CA LEU A 219 -12.86 0.48 -15.95
C LEU A 219 -12.49 0.77 -14.50
N PRO A 220 -13.02 0.03 -13.51
CA PRO A 220 -12.63 0.20 -12.12
C PRO A 220 -11.19 -0.27 -11.90
N ILE A 221 -10.37 0.59 -11.28
CA ILE A 221 -9.00 0.30 -10.88
C ILE A 221 -8.89 -0.03 -9.39
N LEU A 222 -9.81 0.51 -8.57
CA LEU A 222 -9.94 0.20 -7.15
C LEU A 222 -11.42 0.22 -6.74
N SER A 223 -11.80 -0.63 -5.78
CA SER A 223 -13.09 -0.59 -5.11
C SER A 223 -12.88 -0.72 -3.61
N LEU A 224 -13.43 0.21 -2.81
CA LEU A 224 -13.30 0.18 -1.37
C LEU A 224 -14.64 0.48 -0.67
N ILE A 225 -14.73 0.03 0.58
CA ILE A 225 -15.78 0.42 1.53
C ILE A 225 -15.10 1.09 2.71
N ALA A 226 -15.62 2.27 3.09
CA ALA A 226 -15.17 3.05 4.23
C ALA A 226 -16.28 3.21 5.25
N SER A 227 -15.94 3.13 6.53
CA SER A 227 -16.84 3.37 7.65
C SER A 227 -16.39 4.59 8.44
N PHE A 228 -17.38 5.38 8.87
CA PHE A 228 -17.20 6.65 9.58
C PHE A 228 -18.00 6.60 10.88
N GLN A 229 -17.49 7.29 11.89
CA GLN A 229 -18.13 7.36 13.22
C GLN A 229 -18.09 8.80 13.72
N VAL A 230 -19.11 9.22 14.47
CA VAL A 230 -19.02 10.40 15.34
C VAL A 230 -18.05 10.10 16.47
N ASP A 231 -17.39 11.14 17.01
CA ASP A 231 -16.56 10.97 18.19
C ASP A 231 -17.40 10.45 19.38
N ASP A 232 -16.87 9.43 20.09
CA ASP A 232 -17.61 8.77 21.17
C ASP A 232 -16.63 8.24 22.22
N GLU A 233 -17.03 8.25 23.47
CA GLU A 233 -16.27 7.71 24.58
C GLU A 233 -16.48 6.21 24.73
N GLY A 234 -15.48 5.46 25.22
CA GLY A 234 -15.61 4.02 25.37
C GLY A 234 -14.46 3.36 26.14
N LEU A 235 -14.37 2.03 26.01
CA LEU A 235 -13.29 1.26 26.57
C LEU A 235 -12.00 1.49 25.78
N GLU A 236 -10.87 1.64 26.47
CA GLU A 236 -9.58 1.88 25.84
C GLU A 236 -8.54 0.83 26.23
N HIS A 237 -7.83 0.36 25.26
CA HIS A 237 -6.59 -0.40 25.38
C HIS A 237 -5.82 -0.37 24.05
N GLN A 238 -4.53 -0.61 24.10
CA GLN A 238 -3.69 -0.74 22.91
C GLN A 238 -2.52 -1.68 23.18
N VAL A 239 -1.86 -2.14 22.13
CA VAL A 239 -0.54 -2.76 22.22
C VAL A 239 0.51 -1.70 22.48
N SER A 240 1.59 -2.07 23.16
CA SER A 240 2.71 -1.17 23.42
C SER A 240 3.56 -0.98 22.16
N MET A 241 4.03 0.24 21.95
CA MET A 241 5.08 0.50 20.95
C MET A 241 6.33 -0.29 21.33
N PRO A 242 7.07 -0.88 20.34
CA PRO A 242 8.34 -1.55 20.62
C PRO A 242 9.32 -0.64 21.36
N LEU A 243 10.09 -1.20 22.28
CA LEU A 243 11.13 -0.51 23.01
C LEU A 243 12.43 -0.44 22.19
N ASP A 244 13.35 0.45 22.60
CA ASP A 244 14.71 0.59 22.03
C ASP A 244 14.73 0.92 20.51
N ILE A 245 13.70 1.60 20.02
CA ILE A 245 13.68 2.12 18.65
C ILE A 245 14.56 3.38 18.61
N PRO A 246 15.54 3.45 17.68
CA PRO A 246 16.37 4.65 17.50
C PRO A 246 15.52 5.88 17.15
N ASP A 247 15.94 7.03 17.67
CA ASP A 247 15.33 8.30 17.32
C ASP A 247 15.43 8.57 15.80
N PRO A 248 14.36 8.99 15.13
CA PRO A 248 14.37 9.19 13.68
C PRO A 248 15.45 10.17 13.22
N GLU A 249 15.78 11.21 14.01
CA GLU A 249 16.81 12.17 13.66
C GLU A 249 18.23 11.57 13.63
N SER A 250 18.43 10.40 14.24
CA SER A 250 19.69 9.66 14.21
C SER A 250 19.84 8.72 13.00
N LEU A 251 18.79 8.52 12.23
CA LEU A 251 18.75 7.59 11.11
C LEU A 251 18.89 8.33 9.76
N PRO A 252 19.57 7.72 8.75
CA PRO A 252 19.60 8.30 7.41
C PRO A 252 18.21 8.31 6.78
N SER A 253 17.92 9.36 6.02
CA SER A 253 16.70 9.43 5.23
C SER A 253 16.76 8.48 4.02
N ALA A 254 15.61 8.22 3.40
CA ALA A 254 15.56 7.51 2.13
C ALA A 254 16.34 8.26 1.03
N ALA A 255 16.31 9.59 1.05
CA ALA A 255 17.07 10.43 0.12
C ALA A 255 18.59 10.25 0.31
N ASP A 256 19.07 10.25 1.57
CA ASP A 256 20.51 9.99 1.86
C ASP A 256 20.94 8.58 1.42
N THR A 257 20.08 7.58 1.69
CA THR A 257 20.37 6.18 1.33
C THR A 257 20.40 5.95 -0.18
N LEU A 258 19.57 6.66 -0.92
CA LEU A 258 19.46 6.54 -2.38
C LEU A 258 20.41 7.51 -3.12
N ALA A 259 21.07 8.41 -2.40
CA ALA A 259 22.04 9.35 -2.98
C ALA A 259 23.17 8.58 -3.70
N GLY A 260 23.45 8.99 -4.93
CA GLY A 260 24.52 8.38 -5.73
C GLY A 260 24.13 7.08 -6.46
N ILE A 261 22.93 6.55 -6.28
CA ILE A 261 22.40 5.42 -7.07
C ILE A 261 21.92 5.94 -8.41
N ASP A 262 22.64 5.64 -9.49
CA ASP A 262 22.26 6.05 -10.86
C ASP A 262 21.14 5.14 -11.42
N HIS A 263 19.93 5.35 -10.92
CA HIS A 263 18.74 4.64 -11.36
C HIS A 263 17.52 5.57 -11.34
N PRO A 264 16.66 5.61 -12.40
CA PRO A 264 15.52 6.53 -12.47
C PRO A 264 14.55 6.40 -11.28
N VAL A 265 14.28 5.17 -10.85
CA VAL A 265 13.41 4.90 -9.69
C VAL A 265 14.05 5.39 -8.39
N ALA A 266 15.38 5.22 -8.20
CA ALA A 266 16.08 5.72 -7.02
C ALA A 266 16.00 7.25 -6.94
N ARG A 267 16.23 7.95 -8.06
CA ARG A 267 16.09 9.41 -8.16
C ARG A 267 14.68 9.86 -7.83
N ASN A 268 13.65 9.18 -8.36
CA ASN A 268 12.27 9.49 -8.06
C ASN A 268 11.96 9.30 -6.56
N TRP A 269 12.34 8.17 -5.98
CA TRP A 269 12.11 7.90 -4.55
C TRP A 269 12.85 8.85 -3.62
N ALA A 270 14.04 9.31 -4.02
CA ALA A 270 14.83 10.28 -3.24
C ALA A 270 14.24 11.70 -3.27
N THR A 271 13.56 12.10 -4.37
CA THR A 271 13.23 13.51 -4.62
C THR A 271 11.74 13.80 -4.79
N GLN A 272 10.90 12.79 -5.07
CA GLN A 272 9.48 12.99 -5.41
C GLN A 272 8.51 12.41 -4.37
N ARG A 273 9.03 11.81 -3.28
CA ARG A 273 8.17 11.37 -2.17
C ARG A 273 7.81 12.52 -1.26
N ALA A 274 6.52 12.65 -0.93
CA ALA A 274 6.02 13.66 -0.01
C ALA A 274 6.32 13.34 1.47
N PHE A 275 7.00 12.21 1.75
CA PHE A 275 7.32 11.75 3.10
C PHE A 275 8.82 11.48 3.26
N ASP A 276 9.41 12.02 4.34
CA ASP A 276 10.72 11.62 4.85
C ASP A 276 10.56 10.23 5.50
N MET A 277 11.28 9.24 4.98
CA MET A 277 11.23 7.86 5.45
C MET A 277 12.61 7.45 5.96
N ARG A 278 12.68 6.92 7.18
CA ARG A 278 13.92 6.52 7.85
C ARG A 278 13.79 5.13 8.43
N HIS A 279 14.47 4.18 7.82
CA HIS A 279 14.40 2.78 8.21
C HIS A 279 15.16 2.53 9.52
N VAL A 280 14.51 1.88 10.48
CA VAL A 280 15.12 1.40 11.73
C VAL A 280 16.05 0.22 11.45
N THR A 281 15.62 -0.69 10.59
CA THR A 281 16.46 -1.70 9.96
C THR A 281 16.92 -1.21 8.60
N SER A 282 17.88 -1.87 7.95
CA SER A 282 18.30 -1.47 6.61
C SER A 282 17.13 -1.45 5.64
N PRO A 283 17.04 -0.50 4.70
CA PRO A 283 16.02 -0.51 3.66
C PRO A 283 16.21 -1.69 2.70
N VAL A 284 15.16 -2.03 1.94
CA VAL A 284 15.19 -3.09 0.92
C VAL A 284 15.10 -2.52 -0.50
N TYR A 285 15.75 -1.37 -0.75
CA TYR A 285 15.64 -0.69 -2.05
C TYR A 285 16.34 -1.44 -3.18
N PHE A 286 17.65 -1.64 -3.10
CA PHE A 286 18.46 -2.31 -4.13
C PHE A 286 19.26 -3.49 -3.60
N SER A 287 19.36 -3.63 -2.28
CA SER A 287 19.96 -4.77 -1.57
C SER A 287 19.19 -5.02 -0.28
N VAL A 288 19.37 -6.20 0.30
CA VAL A 288 18.87 -6.55 1.63
C VAL A 288 20.07 -6.82 2.51
N GLU A 289 20.28 -5.96 3.49
CA GLU A 289 21.37 -6.12 4.46
C GLU A 289 20.83 -6.69 5.78
N GLY A 290 21.68 -7.46 6.48
CA GLY A 290 21.39 -8.03 7.78
C GLY A 290 20.50 -9.28 7.72
N ALA A 291 19.68 -9.48 8.74
CA ALA A 291 18.87 -10.70 8.87
C ALA A 291 17.67 -10.70 7.91
N HIS A 292 17.45 -11.84 7.27
CA HIS A 292 16.27 -12.09 6.43
C HIS A 292 15.09 -12.53 7.31
N VAL A 293 14.44 -11.55 7.93
CA VAL A 293 13.28 -11.75 8.82
C VAL A 293 12.04 -11.10 8.21
N PRO A 294 10.84 -11.64 8.45
CA PRO A 294 9.59 -11.10 7.92
C PRO A 294 9.12 -9.88 8.73
N HIS A 295 10.03 -8.94 8.98
CA HIS A 295 9.78 -7.76 9.78
C HIS A 295 10.47 -6.53 9.20
N GLN A 296 9.82 -5.37 9.29
CA GLN A 296 10.38 -4.06 8.95
C GLN A 296 9.85 -3.02 9.93
N ALA A 297 10.68 -2.03 10.25
CA ALA A 297 10.24 -0.85 10.99
C ALA A 297 10.88 0.39 10.38
N LEU A 298 10.10 1.45 10.28
CA LEU A 298 10.57 2.74 9.78
C LEU A 298 9.80 3.89 10.42
N TRP A 299 10.49 5.01 10.58
CA TRP A 299 9.86 6.28 10.86
C TRP A 299 9.48 6.97 9.55
N PHE A 300 8.35 7.67 9.55
CA PHE A 300 7.98 8.55 8.44
C PHE A 300 7.26 9.79 8.93
N ARG A 301 7.36 10.88 8.17
CA ARG A 301 6.55 12.10 8.30
C ARG A 301 6.46 12.82 6.97
N ALA A 302 5.45 13.65 6.77
CA ALA A 302 5.42 14.56 5.62
C ALA A 302 6.63 15.52 5.66
N ILE A 303 7.17 15.87 4.48
CA ILE A 303 8.39 16.68 4.36
C ILE A 303 8.22 18.17 4.70
N GLY A 304 6.99 18.60 5.00
CA GLY A 304 6.66 19.97 5.39
C GLY A 304 5.36 20.03 6.19
N SER A 305 5.00 21.23 6.65
CA SER A 305 3.77 21.43 7.40
C SER A 305 2.54 21.26 6.53
N MET A 306 1.57 20.48 7.01
CA MET A 306 0.28 20.27 6.36
C MET A 306 -0.80 21.18 6.94
N PRO A 307 -1.85 21.50 6.16
CA PRO A 307 -3.03 22.19 6.67
C PRO A 307 -3.61 21.49 7.90
N ASP A 308 -4.21 22.27 8.80
CA ASP A 308 -4.82 21.75 10.03
C ASP A 308 -6.23 21.20 9.75
N ASP A 309 -6.28 20.12 8.96
CA ASP A 309 -7.48 19.37 8.59
C ASP A 309 -7.31 17.90 8.98
N PRO A 310 -8.03 17.42 10.00
CA PRO A 310 -7.93 16.04 10.46
C PRO A 310 -8.24 15.00 9.36
N ASN A 311 -9.11 15.29 8.44
CA ASN A 311 -9.48 14.39 7.36
C ASN A 311 -8.37 14.30 6.31
N LEU A 312 -7.70 15.42 6.02
CA LEU A 312 -6.53 15.45 5.14
C LEU A 312 -5.38 14.62 5.73
N HIS A 313 -5.11 14.75 7.05
CA HIS A 313 -4.10 13.93 7.72
C HIS A 313 -4.44 12.43 7.68
N ARG A 314 -5.71 12.03 7.86
CA ARG A 314 -6.15 10.63 7.75
C ARG A 314 -5.97 10.07 6.33
N ALA A 315 -6.33 10.83 5.31
CA ALA A 315 -6.13 10.43 3.91
C ALA A 315 -4.64 10.33 3.54
N ALA A 316 -3.83 11.30 3.97
CA ALA A 316 -2.38 11.28 3.75
C ALA A 316 -1.69 10.15 4.52
N LEU A 317 -2.20 9.72 5.68
CA LEU A 317 -1.72 8.55 6.40
C LEU A 317 -1.97 7.26 5.60
N ALA A 318 -3.14 7.13 4.98
CA ALA A 318 -3.43 6.01 4.09
C ALA A 318 -2.53 6.02 2.84
N TYR A 319 -2.24 7.19 2.29
CA TYR A 319 -1.27 7.33 1.20
C TYR A 319 0.11 6.79 1.61
N ALA A 320 0.61 7.20 2.77
CA ALA A 320 1.94 6.82 3.25
C ALA A 320 2.03 5.34 3.63
N SER A 321 0.95 4.73 4.12
CA SER A 321 0.93 3.35 4.59
C SER A 321 1.23 2.31 3.51
N ASP A 322 1.01 2.65 2.21
CA ASP A 322 1.28 1.75 1.08
C ASP A 322 2.75 1.78 0.59
N TYR A 323 3.59 2.72 1.06
CA TYR A 323 4.97 2.82 0.56
C TYR A 323 5.85 1.61 0.83
N SER A 324 5.71 1.00 2.02
CA SER A 324 6.66 0.00 2.54
C SER A 324 6.00 -1.29 3.02
N ILE A 325 4.67 -1.38 2.97
CA ILE A 325 3.94 -2.49 3.60
C ILE A 325 4.32 -3.89 3.05
N LEU A 326 4.86 -3.99 1.84
CA LEU A 326 5.34 -5.26 1.28
C LEU A 326 6.82 -5.56 1.61
N GLU A 327 7.54 -4.64 2.25
CA GLU A 327 8.97 -4.82 2.56
C GLU A 327 9.27 -5.99 3.49
N PRO A 328 8.46 -6.35 4.51
CA PRO A 328 8.68 -7.54 5.31
C PRO A 328 8.75 -8.84 4.49
N ILE A 329 7.91 -8.95 3.45
CA ILE A 329 7.91 -10.10 2.55
C ILE A 329 9.22 -10.14 1.77
N LEU A 330 9.63 -9.00 1.19
CA LEU A 330 10.86 -8.90 0.42
C LEU A 330 12.08 -9.23 1.28
N ARG A 331 12.17 -8.63 2.48
CA ARG A 331 13.25 -8.86 3.42
C ARG A 331 13.38 -10.33 3.81
N ALA A 332 12.26 -11.00 4.15
CA ALA A 332 12.27 -12.40 4.55
C ALA A 332 12.90 -13.33 3.50
N HIS A 333 12.81 -12.94 2.23
CA HIS A 333 13.31 -13.71 1.09
C HIS A 333 14.63 -13.16 0.50
N GLY A 334 15.24 -12.14 1.12
CA GLY A 334 16.47 -11.51 0.61
C GLY A 334 16.28 -10.81 -0.74
N ILE A 335 15.07 -10.35 -1.03
CA ILE A 335 14.70 -9.70 -2.29
C ILE A 335 14.60 -8.19 -2.04
N ALA A 336 15.17 -7.40 -2.95
CA ALA A 336 15.07 -5.95 -2.94
C ALA A 336 14.09 -5.45 -4.01
N TRP A 337 13.56 -4.24 -3.86
CA TRP A 337 12.72 -3.60 -4.88
C TRP A 337 13.42 -3.49 -6.24
N GLY A 338 14.74 -3.28 -6.25
CA GLY A 338 15.56 -3.23 -7.46
C GLY A 338 15.94 -4.60 -8.04
N THR A 339 15.45 -5.72 -7.49
CA THR A 339 15.74 -7.06 -8.02
C THR A 339 15.23 -7.20 -9.45
N PRO A 340 16.10 -7.53 -10.44
CA PRO A 340 15.68 -7.67 -11.82
C PRO A 340 14.55 -8.69 -12.00
N GLY A 341 13.49 -8.28 -12.71
CA GLY A 341 12.34 -9.13 -12.99
C GLY A 341 11.36 -9.31 -11.82
N LEU A 342 11.57 -8.67 -10.68
CA LEU A 342 10.59 -8.64 -9.59
C LEU A 342 9.26 -8.07 -10.12
N LYS A 343 8.17 -8.79 -9.87
CA LYS A 343 6.81 -8.34 -10.09
C LYS A 343 6.10 -8.26 -8.75
N ALA A 344 5.85 -7.04 -8.28
CA ALA A 344 5.11 -6.78 -7.05
C ALA A 344 3.91 -5.85 -7.35
N ALA A 345 2.80 -6.11 -6.68
CA ALA A 345 1.61 -5.27 -6.74
C ALA A 345 0.74 -5.52 -5.50
N SER A 346 0.17 -4.47 -4.94
CA SER A 346 -0.86 -4.56 -3.91
C SER A 346 -2.11 -5.22 -4.48
N LEU A 347 -2.74 -6.11 -3.73
CA LEU A 347 -3.98 -6.80 -4.10
C LEU A 347 -5.18 -6.22 -3.35
N ASP A 348 -5.00 -5.94 -2.07
CA ASP A 348 -5.97 -5.27 -1.22
C ASP A 348 -5.27 -4.29 -0.27
N HIS A 349 -6.03 -3.52 0.48
CA HIS A 349 -5.56 -2.70 1.58
C HIS A 349 -6.70 -2.52 2.58
N ALA A 350 -6.44 -2.84 3.83
CA ALA A 350 -7.35 -2.59 4.95
C ALA A 350 -6.63 -1.71 5.98
N MET A 351 -7.33 -0.71 6.50
CA MET A 351 -6.79 0.22 7.48
C MET A 351 -7.83 0.60 8.52
N TRP A 352 -7.40 0.70 9.78
CA TRP A 352 -8.20 1.18 10.92
C TRP A 352 -7.47 2.34 11.57
N TRP A 353 -8.15 3.48 11.73
CA TRP A 353 -7.67 4.63 12.47
C TRP A 353 -8.20 4.56 13.91
N HIS A 354 -7.30 4.58 14.87
CA HIS A 354 -7.63 4.44 16.29
C HIS A 354 -7.60 5.78 17.02
N ARG A 355 -6.62 6.63 16.66
CA ARG A 355 -6.43 7.97 17.21
C ARG A 355 -6.07 8.96 16.13
N TYR A 356 -6.42 10.21 16.35
CA TYR A 356 -5.94 11.29 15.49
C TYR A 356 -4.44 11.48 15.68
N SER A 357 -3.74 11.71 14.61
CA SER A 357 -2.34 12.14 14.60
C SER A 357 -2.05 12.97 13.35
N ARG A 358 -1.16 13.92 13.49
CA ARG A 358 -0.62 14.68 12.36
C ARG A 358 0.40 13.83 11.63
N VAL A 359 0.35 13.79 10.32
CA VAL A 359 1.33 13.04 9.51
C VAL A 359 2.58 13.88 9.17
N ASP A 360 2.61 15.16 9.50
CA ASP A 360 3.79 16.01 9.45
C ASP A 360 4.61 15.97 10.77
N GLU A 361 4.18 15.14 11.73
CA GLU A 361 4.96 14.69 12.87
C GLU A 361 5.47 13.26 12.63
N TRP A 362 6.53 12.86 13.34
CA TRP A 362 7.10 11.52 13.18
C TRP A 362 6.15 10.42 13.65
N LEU A 363 5.94 9.46 12.79
CA LEU A 363 5.18 8.23 13.05
C LEU A 363 6.07 7.01 12.84
N LEU A 364 6.04 6.06 13.76
CA LEU A 364 6.72 4.77 13.66
C LEU A 364 5.79 3.75 13.01
N TYR A 365 6.19 3.16 11.91
CA TYR A 365 5.47 2.08 11.24
C TYR A 365 6.19 0.75 11.44
N VAL A 366 5.62 -0.13 12.23
CA VAL A 366 6.11 -1.48 12.52
C VAL A 366 5.31 -2.47 11.70
N GLN A 367 5.99 -3.30 10.92
CA GLN A 367 5.39 -4.19 9.92
C GLN A 367 5.90 -5.61 10.11
N GLU A 368 5.01 -6.59 9.97
CA GLU A 368 5.31 -8.02 10.08
C GLU A 368 4.55 -8.81 9.01
N SER A 369 5.23 -9.75 8.34
CA SER A 369 4.58 -10.66 7.42
C SER A 369 4.44 -12.05 8.04
N PRO A 370 3.21 -12.47 8.40
CA PRO A 370 2.98 -13.79 8.97
C PRO A 370 3.11 -14.93 7.95
N THR A 371 2.97 -14.64 6.65
CA THR A 371 2.99 -15.66 5.61
C THR A 371 3.23 -15.10 4.21
N ALA A 372 3.91 -15.90 3.38
CA ALA A 372 3.94 -15.73 1.93
C ALA A 372 3.80 -17.10 1.26
N LYS A 373 2.87 -17.26 0.30
CA LYS A 373 2.64 -18.50 -0.45
C LYS A 373 1.94 -18.22 -1.77
N GLY A 374 2.24 -19.03 -2.80
CA GLY A 374 1.55 -18.97 -4.08
C GLY A 374 1.74 -17.64 -4.84
N GLY A 375 2.89 -16.98 -4.67
CA GLY A 375 3.19 -15.69 -5.28
C GLY A 375 2.48 -14.50 -4.62
N ARG A 376 1.97 -14.67 -3.39
CA ARG A 376 1.37 -13.63 -2.56
C ARG A 376 1.95 -13.67 -1.16
N GLY A 377 1.90 -12.53 -0.46
CA GLY A 377 2.23 -12.44 0.96
C GLY A 377 1.30 -11.46 1.65
N LEU A 378 0.98 -11.76 2.90
CA LEU A 378 0.24 -10.87 3.79
C LEU A 378 1.21 -10.11 4.68
N THR A 379 0.97 -8.83 4.87
CA THR A 379 1.66 -8.02 5.87
C THR A 379 0.66 -7.32 6.77
N LEU A 380 0.97 -7.28 8.05
CA LEU A 380 0.27 -6.53 9.07
C LEU A 380 1.16 -5.37 9.53
N GLY A 381 0.57 -4.23 9.82
CA GLY A 381 1.29 -3.04 10.23
C GLY A 381 0.62 -2.31 11.38
N GLN A 382 1.42 -1.70 12.24
CA GLN A 382 1.00 -0.87 13.36
C GLN A 382 1.73 0.47 13.27
N ILE A 383 0.98 1.56 13.35
CA ILE A 383 1.53 2.92 13.27
C ILE A 383 1.36 3.59 14.62
N PHE A 384 2.46 4.05 15.19
CA PHE A 384 2.52 4.72 16.48
C PHE A 384 2.99 6.16 16.32
N ASN A 385 2.49 7.08 17.16
CA ASN A 385 3.11 8.38 17.31
C ASN A 385 4.34 8.32 18.23
N ARG A 386 5.06 9.45 18.39
CA ARG A 386 6.24 9.52 19.27
C ARG A 386 5.93 9.27 20.76
N GLN A 387 4.69 9.48 21.18
CA GLN A 387 4.24 9.24 22.56
C GLN A 387 3.94 7.76 22.80
N GLY A 388 4.03 6.91 21.76
CA GLY A 388 3.76 5.48 21.84
C GLY A 388 2.28 5.12 21.74
N GLU A 389 1.44 6.06 21.32
CA GLU A 389 0.02 5.80 21.08
C GLU A 389 -0.16 5.14 19.71
N LEU A 390 -0.96 4.07 19.68
CA LEU A 390 -1.34 3.39 18.43
C LEU A 390 -2.33 4.25 17.66
N VAL A 391 -1.83 4.82 16.54
CA VAL A 391 -2.61 5.70 15.67
C VAL A 391 -3.44 4.90 14.68
N ALA A 392 -2.83 3.88 14.05
CA ALA A 392 -3.52 3.08 13.05
C ALA A 392 -2.98 1.64 12.98
N SER A 393 -3.84 0.74 12.48
CA SER A 393 -3.47 -0.62 12.07
C SER A 393 -3.73 -0.79 10.59
N VAL A 394 -2.87 -1.57 9.92
CA VAL A 394 -2.92 -1.83 8.47
C VAL A 394 -2.79 -3.31 8.21
N ALA A 395 -3.48 -3.81 7.18
CA ALA A 395 -3.28 -5.15 6.65
C ALA A 395 -3.31 -5.09 5.11
N GLN A 396 -2.36 -5.76 4.46
CA GLN A 396 -2.29 -5.78 3.00
C GLN A 396 -1.77 -7.12 2.48
N GLU A 397 -2.51 -7.74 1.57
CA GLU A 397 -1.98 -8.81 0.74
C GLU A 397 -1.37 -8.21 -0.53
N GLY A 398 -0.18 -8.65 -0.91
CA GLY A 398 0.48 -8.25 -2.13
C GLY A 398 0.92 -9.45 -2.97
N MET A 399 0.85 -9.30 -4.29
CA MET A 399 1.52 -10.21 -5.21
C MET A 399 3.02 -9.91 -5.17
N VAL A 400 3.82 -10.94 -4.95
CA VAL A 400 5.29 -10.88 -5.04
C VAL A 400 5.75 -12.10 -5.84
N ARG A 401 6.30 -11.86 -7.03
CA ARG A 401 6.81 -12.89 -7.92
C ARG A 401 8.20 -12.54 -8.39
N VAL A 402 9.12 -13.46 -8.24
CA VAL A 402 10.47 -13.39 -8.82
C VAL A 402 10.56 -14.30 -10.03
N PRO A 403 11.38 -13.99 -11.05
CA PRO A 403 11.65 -14.94 -12.12
C PRO A 403 12.16 -16.24 -11.53
N SER A 404 11.74 -17.36 -12.12
CA SER A 404 12.39 -18.65 -11.84
C SER A 404 13.85 -18.54 -12.27
N ALA A 405 14.76 -18.94 -11.39
CA ALA A 405 16.19 -19.04 -11.69
C ALA A 405 16.45 -20.02 -12.83
#